data_8d7aea0a8c13abb69cddd143016e982d
#
_entry.id   8d7aea0a8c13abb69cddd143016e982d
#
_cell.length_a   1.000
_cell.length_b   1.000
_cell.length_c   1.000
_cell.angle_alpha   90.00
_cell.angle_beta   90.00
_cell.angle_gamma   90.00
#
_symmetry.space_group_name_H-M   'P 1'
#
loop_
_entity.id
_entity.type
_entity.pdbx_description
1 polymer ?
#
loop_
_entity_poly.entity_id
_entity_poly.type
_entity_poly.pdbx_seq_one_letter_code
_entity_poly.pdbx_strand_id
1 'polypeptide(L)'
;MPDISDQVRRRRTFAIISHPDAGKTTLTEKLLLFSGAINIAGSVKARKAARHATSDWMEIEKQRGISVASSVMQMEYRDCVINLLDTPGHQDFSEDTYRVLTAVDAALMVIDAGNGVEPQTRRLLQVCRARNTPILTFINKMDREVKAPLDLMDEIERELGMTVVPFTWPVGMGKTFRGVYDRREDRMRVFSAGEDRRGGDEEVLVGLDNAQSAQRFGMEWGAAKDELELVEGASPAFDKDAFLSGTQTPMLFGSAVNNFGVREVLDALVDLAPPPAERPAIQRVVAPVEPKFTGVVFKIQANMDPAHRDRIAFVRVASGHFERGMRLKVVRSGKELRPNTVVSFLSQRRELLDEAFAGDIIGIPNHGVLQLGDTLTEGESLQFTGLPFFAPEIIRSVEVADPLRTKQLRAGLTQLGEEGAIQVFRPVAGSVLLLGAVGQLQFEVVAHRLEHEYGVKARITGSSYNVARWVTCAPEDGGEQELKRFIDANAHRVALDAVDAPTVLLDHMATLRAVEGNWPKIKFHAMREHAGLVFAKSM
;
A
#
# COMPACT_ATOMS: atom_id res chain seq x y z
N MET A 1 -12.53 9.22 -29.79
CA MET A 1 -11.80 8.70 -28.62
C MET A 1 -11.75 9.81 -27.59
N PRO A 2 -11.97 9.55 -26.31
CA PRO A 2 -11.79 10.56 -25.28
C PRO A 2 -10.35 11.07 -25.31
N ASP A 3 -10.15 12.36 -25.00
CA ASP A 3 -8.81 12.94 -24.94
C ASP A 3 -8.03 12.28 -23.78
N ILE A 4 -6.94 11.61 -24.09
CA ILE A 4 -6.10 10.92 -23.10
C ILE A 4 -5.60 11.90 -22.03
N SER A 5 -5.24 13.12 -22.44
CA SER A 5 -4.74 14.14 -21.50
C SER A 5 -5.81 14.51 -20.46
N ASP A 6 -7.06 14.71 -20.90
CA ASP A 6 -8.18 14.99 -20.00
C ASP A 6 -8.48 13.82 -19.07
N GLN A 7 -8.44 12.59 -19.60
CA GLN A 7 -8.67 11.40 -18.81
C GLN A 7 -7.58 11.20 -17.75
N VAL A 8 -6.32 11.42 -18.08
CA VAL A 8 -5.19 11.37 -17.14
C VAL A 8 -5.34 12.43 -16.05
N ARG A 9 -5.69 13.67 -16.43
CA ARG A 9 -5.86 14.80 -15.49
C ARG A 9 -6.93 14.54 -14.43
N ARG A 10 -7.99 13.81 -14.77
CA ARG A 10 -9.10 13.46 -13.86
C ARG A 10 -8.74 12.39 -12.85
N ARG A 11 -7.66 11.63 -13.02
CA ARG A 11 -7.33 10.48 -12.17
C ARG A 11 -6.50 10.87 -10.96
N ARG A 12 -6.87 10.28 -9.82
CA ARG A 12 -6.14 10.35 -8.55
C ARG A 12 -5.95 8.95 -8.01
N THR A 13 -4.71 8.55 -7.80
CA THR A 13 -4.42 7.22 -7.26
C THR A 13 -3.61 7.36 -5.99
N PHE A 14 -4.18 6.96 -4.87
CA PHE A 14 -3.52 7.08 -3.59
C PHE A 14 -3.69 5.84 -2.71
N ALA A 15 -2.73 5.64 -1.80
CA ALA A 15 -2.80 4.61 -0.77
C ALA A 15 -3.15 5.22 0.57
N ILE A 16 -3.96 4.50 1.37
CA ILE A 16 -4.11 4.82 2.79
C ILE A 16 -3.13 3.98 3.58
N ILE A 17 -2.27 4.65 4.35
CA ILE A 17 -1.23 4.06 5.18
C ILE A 17 -1.40 4.47 6.63
N SER A 18 -1.11 3.56 7.56
CA SER A 18 -1.21 3.85 8.99
C SER A 18 -0.51 2.79 9.83
N HIS A 19 -0.29 3.10 11.10
CA HIS A 19 -0.10 2.08 12.13
C HIS A 19 -1.38 1.25 12.31
N PRO A 20 -1.32 -0.03 12.78
CA PRO A 20 -2.50 -0.79 13.19
C PRO A 20 -3.40 0.00 14.14
N ASP A 21 -4.70 -0.18 14.02
CA ASP A 21 -5.72 0.45 14.87
C ASP A 21 -5.85 1.99 14.78
N ALA A 22 -5.10 2.68 13.93
CA ALA A 22 -5.26 4.12 13.71
C ALA A 22 -6.63 4.52 13.10
N GLY A 23 -7.42 3.53 12.65
CA GLY A 23 -8.76 3.74 12.08
C GLY A 23 -8.79 3.82 10.55
N LYS A 24 -7.76 3.27 9.89
CA LYS A 24 -7.62 3.23 8.43
C LYS A 24 -8.85 2.63 7.73
N THR A 25 -9.23 1.41 8.08
CA THR A 25 -10.38 0.70 7.50
C THR A 25 -11.69 1.48 7.67
N THR A 26 -11.88 2.10 8.86
CA THR A 26 -13.04 2.95 9.09
C THR A 26 -13.02 4.17 8.18
N LEU A 27 -11.88 4.83 8.01
CA LEU A 27 -11.75 5.98 7.12
C LEU A 27 -12.00 5.58 5.66
N THR A 28 -11.46 4.46 5.21
CA THR A 28 -11.71 3.89 3.88
C THR A 28 -13.20 3.74 3.58
N GLU A 29 -13.96 3.12 4.49
CA GLU A 29 -15.41 2.97 4.36
C GLU A 29 -16.14 4.32 4.30
N LYS A 30 -15.67 5.29 5.08
CA LYS A 30 -16.30 6.61 5.09
C LYS A 30 -15.98 7.41 3.82
N LEU A 31 -14.79 7.31 3.28
CA LEU A 31 -14.47 7.91 1.96
C LEU A 31 -15.37 7.34 0.86
N LEU A 32 -15.59 6.02 0.84
CA LEU A 32 -16.52 5.36 -0.09
C LEU A 32 -17.98 5.81 0.12
N LEU A 33 -18.39 6.03 1.35
CA LEU A 33 -19.73 6.54 1.68
C LEU A 33 -19.92 7.97 1.18
N PHE A 34 -18.96 8.86 1.46
CA PHE A 34 -19.03 10.27 1.07
C PHE A 34 -18.93 10.50 -0.44
N SER A 35 -18.20 9.63 -1.14
CA SER A 35 -18.18 9.64 -2.62
C SER A 35 -19.46 9.11 -3.26
N GLY A 36 -20.35 8.47 -2.47
CA GLY A 36 -21.55 7.83 -2.98
C GLY A 36 -21.33 6.44 -3.58
N ALA A 37 -20.12 5.91 -3.53
CA ALA A 37 -19.79 4.57 -4.05
C ALA A 37 -20.47 3.44 -3.27
N ILE A 38 -20.79 3.66 -2.00
CA ILE A 38 -21.58 2.75 -1.17
C ILE A 38 -22.75 3.51 -0.50
N ASN A 39 -23.89 2.83 -0.38
CA ASN A 39 -25.11 3.44 0.16
C ASN A 39 -25.21 3.42 1.70
N ILE A 40 -24.52 2.50 2.35
CA ILE A 40 -24.48 2.34 3.81
C ILE A 40 -23.08 1.89 4.17
N ALA A 41 -22.33 2.69 4.95
CA ALA A 41 -21.14 2.20 5.59
C ALA A 41 -21.54 1.08 6.54
N GLY A 42 -20.88 -0.07 6.43
CA GLY A 42 -21.01 -1.13 7.43
C GLY A 42 -20.65 -0.50 8.77
N SER A 43 -21.62 -0.34 9.69
CA SER A 43 -21.33 0.30 10.95
C SER A 43 -20.36 -0.59 11.72
N VAL A 44 -19.12 -0.18 11.84
CA VAL A 44 -18.13 -0.76 12.76
C VAL A 44 -18.57 -0.59 14.23
N LYS A 45 -19.75 0.00 14.43
CA LYS A 45 -20.45 0.04 15.71
C LYS A 45 -21.09 -1.32 15.98
N ALA A 46 -20.41 -2.15 16.65
CA ALA A 46 -20.87 -3.02 17.71
C ALA A 46 -20.16 -4.37 17.73
N ARG A 47 -19.72 -4.72 18.87
CA ARG A 47 -19.36 -6.06 19.35
C ARG A 47 -20.42 -7.17 19.12
N LYS A 48 -21.46 -6.96 18.29
CA LYS A 48 -22.60 -7.91 18.15
C LYS A 48 -23.24 -8.05 16.77
N ALA A 49 -22.71 -7.49 15.68
CA ALA A 49 -23.29 -7.75 14.37
C ALA A 49 -22.17 -8.07 13.36
N ALA A 50 -22.27 -9.25 12.76
CA ALA A 50 -21.34 -9.80 11.77
C ALA A 50 -21.39 -9.07 10.41
N ARG A 51 -21.12 -7.75 10.40
CA ARG A 51 -20.82 -6.98 9.18
C ARG A 51 -19.38 -6.55 9.27
N HIS A 52 -18.53 -7.23 8.51
CA HIS A 52 -17.11 -6.92 8.39
C HIS A 52 -16.91 -5.73 7.46
N ALA A 53 -15.76 -5.07 7.59
CA ALA A 53 -15.38 -3.96 6.73
C ALA A 53 -15.38 -4.36 5.25
N THR A 54 -15.72 -3.41 4.37
CA THR A 54 -15.74 -3.63 2.92
C THR A 54 -14.37 -4.03 2.36
N SER A 55 -13.29 -3.63 3.04
CA SER A 55 -11.91 -3.95 2.70
C SER A 55 -11.45 -5.33 3.17
N ASP A 56 -12.05 -5.88 4.25
CA ASP A 56 -11.62 -7.14 4.85
C ASP A 56 -12.45 -8.31 4.29
N TRP A 57 -11.90 -9.03 3.33
CA TRP A 57 -12.61 -10.09 2.62
C TRP A 57 -12.16 -11.51 3.01
N MET A 58 -10.93 -11.69 3.53
CA MET A 58 -10.44 -12.98 4.00
C MET A 58 -11.06 -13.38 5.33
N GLU A 59 -11.35 -14.67 5.51
CA GLU A 59 -11.90 -15.17 6.77
C GLU A 59 -10.94 -14.96 7.95
N ILE A 60 -9.64 -15.06 7.72
CA ILE A 60 -8.62 -14.81 8.75
C ILE A 60 -8.55 -13.33 9.15
N GLU A 61 -8.78 -12.39 8.22
CA GLU A 61 -8.89 -10.96 8.51
C GLU A 61 -10.07 -10.68 9.44
N LYS A 62 -11.22 -11.29 9.13
CA LYS A 62 -12.44 -11.17 9.93
C LYS A 62 -12.29 -11.76 11.33
N GLN A 63 -11.66 -12.92 11.44
CA GLN A 63 -11.43 -13.58 12.74
C GLN A 63 -10.45 -12.81 13.62
N ARG A 64 -9.42 -12.21 13.03
CA ARG A 64 -8.36 -11.51 13.75
C ARG A 64 -8.59 -10.01 13.87
N GLY A 65 -9.48 -9.43 13.06
CA GLY A 65 -9.76 -8.00 13.02
C GLY A 65 -8.60 -7.17 12.48
N ILE A 66 -7.76 -7.76 11.63
CA ILE A 66 -6.61 -7.10 10.99
C ILE A 66 -6.63 -7.32 9.49
N SER A 67 -6.32 -6.29 8.71
CA SER A 67 -6.15 -6.42 7.26
C SER A 67 -4.80 -7.08 6.97
N VAL A 68 -4.85 -8.16 6.19
CA VAL A 68 -3.67 -8.98 5.79
C VAL A 68 -3.20 -8.64 4.39
N ALA A 69 -4.14 -8.30 3.50
CA ALA A 69 -3.87 -7.95 2.12
C ALA A 69 -4.42 -6.56 1.78
N SER A 70 -3.75 -5.86 0.89
CA SER A 70 -4.25 -4.59 0.36
C SER A 70 -5.47 -4.83 -0.53
N SER A 71 -6.42 -3.92 -0.50
CA SER A 71 -7.58 -3.89 -1.39
C SER A 71 -7.57 -2.66 -2.29
N VAL A 72 -8.11 -2.80 -3.49
CA VAL A 72 -8.23 -1.74 -4.48
C VAL A 72 -9.70 -1.38 -4.62
N MET A 73 -10.01 -0.09 -4.60
CA MET A 73 -11.36 0.42 -4.74
C MET A 73 -11.34 1.63 -5.67
N GLN A 74 -12.33 1.73 -6.54
CA GLN A 74 -12.50 2.85 -7.44
C GLN A 74 -13.79 3.60 -7.09
N MET A 75 -13.76 4.92 -7.18
CA MET A 75 -14.92 5.79 -6.94
C MET A 75 -14.80 7.07 -7.76
N GLU A 76 -15.94 7.70 -8.03
CA GLU A 76 -15.98 9.03 -8.61
C GLU A 76 -16.32 10.04 -7.51
N TYR A 77 -15.62 11.17 -7.52
CA TYR A 77 -15.92 12.29 -6.63
C TYR A 77 -15.57 13.60 -7.31
N ARG A 78 -16.53 14.54 -7.33
CA ARG A 78 -16.44 15.74 -8.16
C ARG A 78 -16.12 15.31 -9.61
N ASP A 79 -15.19 15.95 -10.29
CA ASP A 79 -14.81 15.58 -11.68
C ASP A 79 -13.63 14.58 -11.75
N CYS A 80 -13.30 13.94 -10.62
CA CYS A 80 -12.17 13.01 -10.55
C CYS A 80 -12.59 11.56 -10.44
N VAL A 81 -11.81 10.69 -11.07
CA VAL A 81 -11.83 9.24 -10.85
C VAL A 81 -10.73 8.91 -9.85
N ILE A 82 -11.13 8.36 -8.73
CA ILE A 82 -10.25 8.06 -7.60
C ILE A 82 -10.01 6.56 -7.53
N ASN A 83 -8.75 6.17 -7.55
CA ASN A 83 -8.30 4.81 -7.27
C ASN A 83 -7.70 4.80 -5.85
N LEU A 84 -8.41 4.19 -4.93
CA LEU A 84 -8.04 4.07 -3.52
C LEU A 84 -7.46 2.69 -3.26
N LEU A 85 -6.26 2.64 -2.69
CA LEU A 85 -5.60 1.40 -2.26
C LEU A 85 -5.52 1.39 -0.74
N ASP A 86 -6.31 0.51 -0.12
CA ASP A 86 -6.25 0.28 1.32
C ASP A 86 -5.16 -0.74 1.62
N THR A 87 -4.18 -0.38 2.46
CA THR A 87 -3.00 -1.21 2.73
C THR A 87 -3.10 -1.92 4.09
N PRO A 88 -2.43 -3.06 4.30
CA PRO A 88 -2.32 -3.65 5.63
C PRO A 88 -1.65 -2.68 6.61
N GLY A 89 -2.21 -2.55 7.82
CA GLY A 89 -1.59 -1.75 8.88
C GLY A 89 -0.46 -2.48 9.61
N HIS A 90 -0.52 -3.82 9.66
CA HIS A 90 0.41 -4.63 10.44
C HIS A 90 1.78 -4.75 9.78
N GLN A 91 2.85 -4.61 10.57
CA GLN A 91 4.24 -4.63 10.06
C GLN A 91 4.62 -5.92 9.33
N ASP A 92 4.04 -7.06 9.70
CA ASP A 92 4.31 -8.36 9.08
C ASP A 92 3.90 -8.40 7.60
N PHE A 93 3.01 -7.48 7.17
CA PHE A 93 2.55 -7.36 5.78
C PHE A 93 3.10 -6.11 5.08
N SER A 94 4.17 -5.53 5.60
CA SER A 94 4.76 -4.29 5.06
C SER A 94 5.24 -4.42 3.61
N GLU A 95 5.68 -5.61 3.16
CA GLU A 95 6.05 -5.82 1.76
C GLU A 95 4.89 -5.55 0.79
N ASP A 96 3.66 -5.97 1.14
CA ASP A 96 2.48 -5.68 0.32
C ASP A 96 2.22 -4.16 0.28
N THR A 97 2.34 -3.49 1.42
CA THR A 97 2.24 -2.02 1.50
C THR A 97 3.30 -1.34 0.64
N TYR A 98 4.55 -1.79 0.67
CA TYR A 98 5.63 -1.19 -0.13
C TYR A 98 5.39 -1.38 -1.63
N ARG A 99 4.89 -2.54 -2.05
CA ARG A 99 4.50 -2.80 -3.45
C ARG A 99 3.33 -1.91 -3.88
N VAL A 100 2.32 -1.75 -3.03
CA VAL A 100 1.18 -0.85 -3.29
C VAL A 100 1.66 0.60 -3.45
N LEU A 101 2.57 1.07 -2.59
CA LEU A 101 3.14 2.41 -2.70
C LEU A 101 3.90 2.65 -4.02
N THR A 102 4.30 1.58 -4.73
CA THR A 102 4.85 1.74 -6.08
C THR A 102 3.79 2.04 -7.14
N ALA A 103 2.53 1.73 -6.87
CA ALA A 103 1.43 1.88 -7.81
C ALA A 103 0.64 3.18 -7.65
N VAL A 104 0.96 3.99 -6.64
CA VAL A 104 0.21 5.22 -6.33
C VAL A 104 1.00 6.50 -6.62
N ASP A 105 0.30 7.62 -6.67
CA ASP A 105 0.86 8.94 -6.94
C ASP A 105 0.83 9.84 -5.69
N ALA A 106 0.09 9.44 -4.63
CA ALA A 106 0.06 10.10 -3.32
C ALA A 106 -0.23 9.09 -2.21
N ALA A 107 -0.04 9.47 -0.96
CA ALA A 107 -0.42 8.69 0.21
C ALA A 107 -1.25 9.53 1.19
N LEU A 108 -2.24 8.90 1.82
CA LEU A 108 -2.96 9.44 2.96
C LEU A 108 -2.49 8.72 4.22
N MET A 109 -1.75 9.42 5.06
CA MET A 109 -1.24 8.89 6.33
C MET A 109 -2.25 9.15 7.43
N VAL A 110 -2.72 8.09 8.09
CA VAL A 110 -3.67 8.18 9.20
C VAL A 110 -2.92 7.97 10.51
N ILE A 111 -3.03 8.95 11.41
CA ILE A 111 -2.40 8.94 12.73
C ILE A 111 -3.50 8.93 13.80
N ASP A 112 -3.35 8.08 14.82
CA ASP A 112 -4.19 8.10 16.02
C ASP A 112 -3.79 9.29 16.89
N ALA A 113 -4.70 10.22 17.13
CA ALA A 113 -4.45 11.42 17.92
C ALA A 113 -4.02 11.13 19.37
N GLY A 114 -4.40 9.98 19.93
CA GLY A 114 -3.98 9.56 21.27
C GLY A 114 -2.54 9.04 21.31
N ASN A 115 -2.14 8.30 20.29
CA ASN A 115 -0.81 7.66 20.23
C ASN A 115 0.25 8.55 19.57
N GLY A 116 -0.12 9.36 18.56
CA GLY A 116 0.80 10.16 17.77
C GLY A 116 1.59 9.32 16.76
N VAL A 117 2.88 9.63 16.59
CA VAL A 117 3.75 8.99 15.61
C VAL A 117 4.28 7.66 16.14
N GLU A 118 3.79 6.56 15.57
CA GLU A 118 4.15 5.19 15.95
C GLU A 118 5.23 4.59 15.02
N PRO A 119 5.91 3.49 15.42
CA PRO A 119 7.05 2.96 14.66
C PRO A 119 6.74 2.62 13.20
N GLN A 120 5.55 2.09 12.91
CA GLN A 120 5.16 1.77 11.55
C GLN A 120 4.96 3.03 10.70
N THR A 121 4.45 4.11 11.29
CA THR A 121 4.31 5.41 10.63
C THR A 121 5.66 5.93 10.12
N ARG A 122 6.72 5.83 10.94
CA ARG A 122 8.09 6.23 10.56
C ARG A 122 8.63 5.40 9.38
N ARG A 123 8.43 4.08 9.42
CA ARG A 123 8.87 3.17 8.34
C ARG A 123 8.17 3.49 7.01
N LEU A 124 6.86 3.68 7.05
CA LEU A 124 6.07 4.00 5.86
C LEU A 124 6.46 5.35 5.25
N LEU A 125 6.74 6.34 6.09
CA LEU A 125 7.25 7.62 5.64
C LEU A 125 8.58 7.50 4.90
N GLN A 126 9.53 6.72 5.43
CA GLN A 126 10.82 6.50 4.76
C GLN A 126 10.64 5.95 3.35
N VAL A 127 9.69 5.02 3.17
CA VAL A 127 9.37 4.47 1.86
C VAL A 127 8.76 5.53 0.93
N CYS A 128 7.82 6.33 1.43
CA CYS A 128 7.22 7.42 0.65
C CYS A 128 8.28 8.44 0.22
N ARG A 129 9.19 8.82 1.11
CA ARG A 129 10.30 9.75 0.82
C ARG A 129 11.26 9.23 -0.23
N ALA A 130 11.68 7.97 -0.10
CA ALA A 130 12.58 7.36 -1.07
C ALA A 130 11.99 7.33 -2.49
N ARG A 131 10.69 7.56 -2.61
CA ARG A 131 9.93 7.55 -3.86
C ARG A 131 9.39 8.92 -4.26
N ASN A 132 9.65 9.96 -3.47
CA ASN A 132 9.05 11.29 -3.62
C ASN A 132 7.51 11.23 -3.71
N THR A 133 6.87 10.34 -2.92
CA THR A 133 5.42 10.23 -2.86
C THR A 133 4.88 11.28 -1.89
N PRO A 134 4.07 12.26 -2.35
CA PRO A 134 3.50 13.28 -1.46
C PRO A 134 2.51 12.67 -0.47
N ILE A 135 2.49 13.22 0.74
CA ILE A 135 1.71 12.69 1.86
C ILE A 135 0.76 13.75 2.40
N LEU A 136 -0.54 13.40 2.48
CA LEU A 136 -1.50 14.09 3.31
C LEU A 136 -1.59 13.38 4.66
N THR A 137 -1.68 14.13 5.75
CA THR A 137 -1.75 13.59 7.11
C THR A 137 -3.14 13.83 7.69
N PHE A 138 -3.81 12.76 8.14
CA PHE A 138 -5.09 12.82 8.82
C PHE A 138 -4.96 12.36 10.27
N ILE A 139 -5.23 13.26 11.20
CA ILE A 139 -5.24 13.02 12.64
C ILE A 139 -6.64 12.55 13.03
N ASN A 140 -6.76 11.27 13.32
CA ASN A 140 -8.01 10.58 13.57
C ASN A 140 -8.31 10.41 15.06
N LYS A 141 -9.57 10.16 15.41
CA LYS A 141 -10.08 9.86 16.75
C LYS A 141 -10.13 11.07 17.69
N MET A 142 -10.39 12.25 17.16
CA MET A 142 -10.59 13.47 17.97
C MET A 142 -11.81 13.39 18.90
N ASP A 143 -12.67 12.39 18.72
CA ASP A 143 -13.80 12.06 19.62
C ASP A 143 -13.36 11.42 20.95
N ARG A 144 -12.06 11.22 21.14
CA ARG A 144 -11.45 10.72 22.39
C ARG A 144 -10.60 11.80 23.06
N GLU A 145 -10.26 11.58 24.30
CA GLU A 145 -9.23 12.39 24.97
C GLU A 145 -7.88 11.99 24.39
N VAL A 146 -7.20 12.96 23.79
CA VAL A 146 -6.02 12.77 22.94
C VAL A 146 -4.96 13.81 23.26
N LYS A 147 -3.81 13.74 22.59
CA LYS A 147 -2.76 14.77 22.68
C LYS A 147 -3.28 16.11 22.15
N ALA A 148 -2.73 17.21 22.69
CA ALA A 148 -3.06 18.53 22.18
C ALA A 148 -2.66 18.68 20.70
N PRO A 149 -3.44 19.40 19.89
CA PRO A 149 -3.16 19.56 18.46
C PRO A 149 -1.76 20.12 18.16
N LEU A 150 -1.30 21.10 18.93
CA LEU A 150 0.06 21.68 18.82
C LEU A 150 1.15 20.64 19.13
N ASP A 151 0.96 19.82 20.16
CA ASP A 151 1.92 18.76 20.52
C ASP A 151 2.03 17.71 19.40
N LEU A 152 0.91 17.41 18.75
CA LEU A 152 0.87 16.49 17.59
C LEU A 152 1.61 17.08 16.38
N MET A 153 1.46 18.38 16.12
CA MET A 153 2.23 19.06 15.07
C MET A 153 3.72 18.95 15.32
N ASP A 154 4.18 19.35 16.51
CA ASP A 154 5.59 19.30 16.91
C ASP A 154 6.16 17.88 16.85
N GLU A 155 5.37 16.89 17.30
CA GLU A 155 5.76 15.49 17.24
C GLU A 155 5.94 15.02 15.78
N ILE A 156 5.00 15.36 14.90
CA ILE A 156 5.07 14.99 13.47
C ILE A 156 6.28 15.66 12.82
N GLU A 157 6.49 16.95 13.03
CA GLU A 157 7.64 17.67 12.46
C GLU A 157 8.98 17.09 12.94
N ARG A 158 9.12 16.86 14.24
CA ARG A 158 10.33 16.30 14.82
C ARG A 158 10.61 14.87 14.38
N GLU A 159 9.59 14.00 14.45
CA GLU A 159 9.73 12.56 14.21
C GLU A 159 9.79 12.21 12.73
N LEU A 160 9.03 12.94 11.92
CA LEU A 160 8.95 12.68 10.50
C LEU A 160 9.83 13.64 9.68
N GLY A 161 10.33 14.75 10.27
CA GLY A 161 11.17 15.73 9.61
C GLY A 161 10.48 16.36 8.38
N MET A 162 9.19 16.60 8.46
CA MET A 162 8.37 17.25 7.44
C MET A 162 7.73 18.48 8.06
N THR A 163 7.65 19.56 7.32
CA THR A 163 6.90 20.75 7.75
C THR A 163 5.41 20.46 7.69
N VAL A 164 4.70 20.70 8.80
CA VAL A 164 3.26 20.48 8.91
C VAL A 164 2.51 21.77 8.63
N VAL A 165 1.50 21.69 7.76
CA VAL A 165 0.57 22.81 7.49
C VAL A 165 -0.85 22.37 7.82
N PRO A 166 -1.43 22.84 8.92
CA PRO A 166 -2.80 22.48 9.28
C PRO A 166 -3.81 23.12 8.33
N PHE A 167 -4.60 22.29 7.67
CA PHE A 167 -5.71 22.70 6.82
C PHE A 167 -7.00 22.81 7.60
N THR A 168 -7.20 21.90 8.57
CA THR A 168 -8.31 22.00 9.52
C THR A 168 -7.78 22.07 10.93
N TRP A 169 -8.56 22.66 11.85
CA TRP A 169 -8.24 22.73 13.25
C TRP A 169 -9.41 22.21 14.11
N PRO A 170 -9.18 21.35 15.10
CA PRO A 170 -10.25 20.82 15.92
C PRO A 170 -10.75 21.86 16.92
N VAL A 171 -12.05 21.92 17.13
CA VAL A 171 -12.69 22.70 18.18
C VAL A 171 -13.08 21.75 19.30
N GLY A 172 -12.27 21.74 20.36
CA GLY A 172 -12.37 20.78 21.45
C GLY A 172 -11.87 19.37 21.09
N MET A 173 -11.91 18.45 22.05
CA MET A 173 -11.55 17.03 21.89
C MET A 173 -12.37 16.16 22.84
N GLY A 174 -12.44 14.86 22.57
CA GLY A 174 -13.20 13.92 23.39
C GLY A 174 -14.66 14.30 23.51
N LYS A 175 -15.16 14.42 24.74
CA LYS A 175 -16.56 14.81 25.02
C LYS A 175 -16.85 16.28 24.66
N THR A 176 -15.82 17.10 24.57
CA THR A 176 -15.95 18.52 24.22
C THR A 176 -15.69 18.78 22.73
N PHE A 177 -15.49 17.74 21.93
CA PHE A 177 -15.30 17.86 20.48
C PHE A 177 -16.57 18.44 19.82
N ARG A 178 -16.45 19.62 19.22
CA ARG A 178 -17.54 20.39 18.60
C ARG A 178 -17.49 20.38 17.09
N GLY A 179 -16.32 20.12 16.52
CA GLY A 179 -16.15 20.14 15.08
C GLY A 179 -14.73 20.43 14.65
N VAL A 180 -14.57 20.68 13.36
CA VAL A 180 -13.32 21.19 12.80
C VAL A 180 -13.56 22.51 12.06
N TYR A 181 -12.62 23.43 12.23
CA TYR A 181 -12.54 24.65 11.48
C TYR A 181 -11.65 24.44 10.26
N ASP A 182 -12.20 24.64 9.05
CA ASP A 182 -11.44 24.61 7.79
C ASP A 182 -10.83 25.98 7.54
N ARG A 183 -9.50 26.07 7.65
CA ARG A 183 -8.73 27.31 7.47
C ARG A 183 -8.71 27.81 6.03
N ARG A 184 -8.89 26.91 5.04
CA ARG A 184 -8.88 27.28 3.61
C ARG A 184 -10.18 27.95 3.18
N GLU A 185 -11.27 27.54 3.79
CA GLU A 185 -12.62 28.02 3.44
C GLU A 185 -13.21 28.93 4.51
N ASP A 186 -12.45 29.24 5.57
CA ASP A 186 -12.87 30.08 6.70
C ASP A 186 -14.23 29.69 7.25
N ARG A 187 -14.41 28.40 7.54
CA ARG A 187 -15.68 27.88 8.04
C ARG A 187 -15.50 26.74 9.04
N MET A 188 -16.38 26.67 10.02
CA MET A 188 -16.50 25.57 10.95
C MET A 188 -17.63 24.64 10.53
N ARG A 189 -17.37 23.34 10.46
CA ARG A 189 -18.40 22.31 10.41
C ARG A 189 -18.69 21.81 11.81
N VAL A 190 -19.96 21.88 12.19
CA VAL A 190 -20.41 21.57 13.54
C VAL A 190 -20.64 20.07 13.69
N PHE A 191 -20.03 19.49 14.71
CA PHE A 191 -20.22 18.09 15.07
C PHE A 191 -21.59 17.87 15.74
N SER A 192 -22.33 16.88 15.28
CA SER A 192 -23.57 16.42 15.92
C SER A 192 -23.46 14.92 16.15
N ALA A 193 -23.43 14.51 17.42
CA ALA A 193 -23.36 13.09 17.78
C ALA A 193 -24.68 12.37 17.45
N GLY A 194 -24.62 11.22 16.80
CA GLY A 194 -25.72 10.26 16.77
C GLY A 194 -26.51 10.10 15.48
N GLU A 195 -26.21 10.84 14.39
CA GLU A 195 -26.93 10.67 13.13
C GLU A 195 -26.03 10.08 12.04
N ASP A 196 -26.54 9.03 11.35
CA ASP A 196 -26.00 8.52 10.08
C ASP A 196 -26.25 9.56 8.98
N ARG A 197 -25.56 10.70 9.04
CA ARG A 197 -25.73 11.77 8.05
C ARG A 197 -25.01 11.40 6.76
N ARG A 198 -25.81 11.07 5.77
CA ARG A 198 -25.41 11.17 4.37
C ARG A 198 -25.34 12.66 4.03
N GLY A 199 -24.16 13.21 3.97
CA GLY A 199 -23.73 14.52 3.49
C GLY A 199 -24.76 15.44 2.85
N GLY A 200 -25.63 16.07 3.64
CA GLY A 200 -26.58 17.04 3.13
C GLY A 200 -26.84 18.20 4.10
N ASP A 201 -26.89 17.90 5.40
CA ASP A 201 -27.36 18.87 6.41
C ASP A 201 -26.30 19.11 7.50
N GLU A 202 -25.03 19.28 7.11
CA GLU A 202 -24.01 19.73 8.06
C GLU A 202 -24.20 21.21 8.33
N GLU A 203 -24.37 21.57 9.60
CA GLU A 203 -24.39 22.98 10.00
C GLU A 203 -22.99 23.57 9.82
N VAL A 204 -22.92 24.66 9.06
CA VAL A 204 -21.68 25.36 8.75
C VAL A 204 -21.76 26.76 9.31
N LEU A 205 -20.77 27.14 10.12
CA LEU A 205 -20.60 28.49 10.64
C LEU A 205 -19.41 29.15 9.94
N VAL A 206 -19.62 30.30 9.32
CA VAL A 206 -18.59 30.96 8.50
C VAL A 206 -17.89 32.03 9.33
N GLY A 207 -16.56 32.05 9.22
CA GLY A 207 -15.69 33.03 9.83
C GLY A 207 -15.14 32.63 11.20
N LEU A 208 -13.85 32.89 11.42
CA LEU A 208 -13.19 32.65 12.71
C LEU A 208 -13.75 33.59 13.81
N ASP A 209 -14.19 34.81 13.46
CA ASP A 209 -14.81 35.79 14.36
C ASP A 209 -16.32 35.64 14.48
N ASN A 210 -16.88 34.50 14.11
CA ASN A 210 -18.30 34.23 14.14
C ASN A 210 -18.85 34.26 15.56
N ALA A 211 -19.74 35.24 15.84
CA ALA A 211 -20.35 35.45 17.17
C ALA A 211 -21.22 34.25 17.62
N GLN A 212 -21.86 33.52 16.68
CA GLN A 212 -22.63 32.31 17.00
C GLN A 212 -21.72 31.18 17.47
N SER A 213 -20.56 31.04 16.85
CA SER A 213 -19.55 30.04 17.26
C SER A 213 -19.06 30.33 18.68
N ALA A 214 -18.71 31.60 18.97
CA ALA A 214 -18.29 32.02 20.29
C ALA A 214 -19.38 31.85 21.36
N GLN A 215 -20.62 32.19 21.05
CA GLN A 215 -21.75 32.02 21.96
C GLN A 215 -22.08 30.54 22.23
N ARG A 216 -22.00 29.70 21.21
CA ARG A 216 -22.43 28.30 21.28
C ARG A 216 -21.38 27.39 21.89
N PHE A 217 -20.10 27.60 21.57
CA PHE A 217 -19.00 26.70 21.95
C PHE A 217 -18.07 27.28 23.03
N GLY A 218 -18.27 28.56 23.42
CA GLY A 218 -17.62 29.16 24.57
C GLY A 218 -16.12 28.94 24.63
N MET A 219 -15.67 28.23 25.68
CA MET A 219 -14.24 28.02 25.94
C MET A 219 -13.56 27.20 24.85
N GLU A 220 -14.22 26.19 24.27
CA GLU A 220 -13.62 25.35 23.22
C GLU A 220 -13.32 26.17 21.96
N TRP A 221 -14.20 27.11 21.61
CA TRP A 221 -13.99 28.04 20.48
C TRP A 221 -12.87 29.03 20.77
N GLY A 222 -12.86 29.60 21.99
CA GLY A 222 -11.81 30.53 22.42
C GLY A 222 -10.42 29.86 22.37
N ALA A 223 -10.31 28.69 22.95
CA ALA A 223 -9.04 27.93 22.92
C ALA A 223 -8.57 27.61 21.49
N ALA A 224 -9.49 27.14 20.63
CA ALA A 224 -9.15 26.86 19.23
C ALA A 224 -8.71 28.13 18.47
N LYS A 225 -9.33 29.29 18.77
CA LYS A 225 -8.93 30.57 18.17
C LYS A 225 -7.54 30.99 18.62
N ASP A 226 -7.26 30.93 19.92
CA ASP A 226 -5.93 31.27 20.47
C ASP A 226 -4.84 30.35 19.87
N GLU A 227 -5.11 29.05 19.74
CA GLU A 227 -4.19 28.10 19.09
C GLU A 227 -4.00 28.41 17.61
N LEU A 228 -5.08 28.78 16.89
CA LEU A 228 -5.02 29.16 15.46
C LEU A 228 -4.19 30.43 15.24
N GLU A 229 -4.30 31.43 16.14
CA GLU A 229 -3.46 32.64 16.10
C GLU A 229 -1.98 32.29 16.25
N LEU A 230 -1.62 31.36 17.15
CA LEU A 230 -0.26 30.86 17.30
C LEU A 230 0.22 30.14 16.05
N VAL A 231 -0.59 29.28 15.50
CA VAL A 231 -0.30 28.53 14.28
C VAL A 231 -0.09 29.47 13.08
N GLU A 232 -0.91 30.52 12.97
CA GLU A 232 -0.81 31.49 11.86
C GLU A 232 0.50 32.29 11.93
N GLY A 233 0.97 32.57 13.15
CA GLY A 233 2.25 33.26 13.37
C GLY A 233 3.48 32.36 13.22
N ALA A 234 3.37 31.05 13.42
CA ALA A 234 4.49 30.11 13.48
C ALA A 234 4.60 29.16 12.27
N SER A 235 3.47 28.79 11.65
CA SER A 235 3.47 27.83 10.54
C SER A 235 3.70 28.52 9.20
N PRO A 236 4.55 27.96 8.34
CA PRO A 236 4.69 28.48 6.96
C PRO A 236 3.40 28.30 6.18
N ALA A 237 3.23 29.11 5.13
CA ALA A 237 2.16 28.90 4.17
C ALA A 237 2.31 27.55 3.46
N PHE A 238 1.18 27.02 2.97
CA PHE A 238 1.20 25.83 2.15
C PHE A 238 1.92 26.09 0.81
N ASP A 239 2.90 25.27 0.52
CA ASP A 239 3.64 25.28 -0.74
C ASP A 239 3.39 23.95 -1.47
N LYS A 240 2.82 24.04 -2.67
CA LYS A 240 2.48 22.86 -3.48
C LYS A 240 3.72 22.09 -3.92
N ASP A 241 4.82 22.77 -4.24
CA ASP A 241 6.06 22.11 -4.68
C ASP A 241 6.75 21.41 -3.51
N ALA A 242 6.72 22.03 -2.32
CA ALA A 242 7.17 21.40 -1.07
C ALA A 242 6.32 20.16 -0.70
N PHE A 243 5.01 20.22 -0.91
CA PHE A 243 4.13 19.06 -0.76
C PHE A 243 4.47 17.94 -1.76
N LEU A 244 4.57 18.27 -3.04
CA LEU A 244 4.89 17.29 -4.09
C LEU A 244 6.28 16.66 -3.93
N SER A 245 7.23 17.39 -3.36
CA SER A 245 8.57 16.87 -3.03
C SER A 245 8.62 16.07 -1.71
N GLY A 246 7.52 15.99 -0.96
CA GLY A 246 7.45 15.28 0.31
C GLY A 246 8.14 15.98 1.49
N THR A 247 8.43 17.28 1.38
CA THR A 247 9.02 18.09 2.46
C THR A 247 7.98 18.80 3.32
N GLN A 248 6.74 18.91 2.81
CA GLN A 248 5.61 19.50 3.52
C GLN A 248 4.41 18.56 3.49
N THR A 249 3.63 18.52 4.58
CA THR A 249 2.39 17.74 4.66
C THR A 249 1.20 18.60 5.10
N PRO A 250 0.11 18.66 4.30
CA PRO A 250 -1.17 19.16 4.78
C PRO A 250 -1.69 18.28 5.91
N MET A 251 -2.12 18.87 7.02
CA MET A 251 -2.65 18.14 8.17
C MET A 251 -4.12 18.47 8.37
N LEU A 252 -4.93 17.41 8.52
CA LEU A 252 -6.36 17.49 8.77
C LEU A 252 -6.71 16.71 10.03
N PHE A 253 -7.70 17.20 10.77
CA PHE A 253 -8.20 16.57 11.98
C PHE A 253 -9.62 16.04 11.80
N GLY A 254 -9.95 14.96 12.53
CA GLY A 254 -11.31 14.44 12.50
C GLY A 254 -11.55 13.19 13.33
N SER A 255 -12.72 12.62 13.12
CA SER A 255 -13.15 11.34 13.68
C SER A 255 -13.85 10.52 12.60
N ALA A 256 -13.16 9.55 12.04
CA ALA A 256 -13.72 8.70 10.97
C ALA A 256 -14.96 7.92 11.44
N VAL A 257 -14.98 7.43 12.68
CA VAL A 257 -16.14 6.72 13.26
C VAL A 257 -17.41 7.59 13.23
N ASN A 258 -17.25 8.88 13.47
CA ASN A 258 -18.35 9.84 13.54
C ASN A 258 -18.59 10.61 12.23
N ASN A 259 -17.97 10.20 11.13
CA ASN A 259 -18.05 10.85 9.81
C ASN A 259 -17.50 12.28 9.78
N PHE A 260 -16.56 12.63 10.65
CA PHE A 260 -16.12 14.01 10.86
C PHE A 260 -14.74 14.27 10.29
N GLY A 261 -14.53 15.36 9.58
CA GLY A 261 -13.29 15.67 8.89
C GLY A 261 -13.04 14.82 7.62
N VAL A 262 -13.92 13.87 7.29
CA VAL A 262 -13.76 12.94 6.18
C VAL A 262 -13.97 13.64 4.83
N ARG A 263 -14.92 14.57 4.75
CA ARG A 263 -15.17 15.37 3.55
C ARG A 263 -13.97 16.25 3.23
N GLU A 264 -13.41 16.91 4.25
CA GLU A 264 -12.22 17.75 4.11
C GLU A 264 -11.02 16.96 3.62
N VAL A 265 -10.86 15.70 4.07
CA VAL A 265 -9.85 14.78 3.55
C VAL A 265 -10.09 14.48 2.07
N LEU A 266 -11.33 14.17 1.69
CA LEU A 266 -11.67 13.82 0.31
C LEU A 266 -11.49 15.03 -0.63
N ASP A 267 -11.91 16.21 -0.21
CA ASP A 267 -11.69 17.46 -0.94
C ASP A 267 -10.19 17.76 -1.09
N ALA A 268 -9.42 17.65 0.00
CA ALA A 268 -7.96 17.86 -0.05
C ALA A 268 -7.25 16.85 -0.96
N LEU A 269 -7.67 15.58 -0.95
CA LEU A 269 -7.12 14.56 -1.85
C LEU A 269 -7.36 14.91 -3.33
N VAL A 270 -8.57 15.33 -3.68
CA VAL A 270 -8.90 15.71 -5.07
C VAL A 270 -8.14 16.96 -5.51
N ASP A 271 -8.03 17.95 -4.62
CA ASP A 271 -7.41 19.24 -4.94
C ASP A 271 -5.88 19.16 -5.00
N LEU A 272 -5.25 18.34 -4.15
CA LEU A 272 -3.80 18.34 -3.95
C LEU A 272 -3.07 17.13 -4.54
N ALA A 273 -3.68 15.94 -4.51
CA ALA A 273 -3.02 14.75 -5.05
C ALA A 273 -2.70 14.97 -6.54
N PRO A 274 -1.46 14.68 -6.97
CA PRO A 274 -1.10 14.86 -8.36
C PRO A 274 -1.89 13.90 -9.27
N PRO A 275 -2.11 14.27 -10.54
CA PRO A 275 -2.48 13.31 -11.56
C PRO A 275 -1.36 12.28 -11.72
N PRO A 276 -1.60 11.18 -12.47
CA PRO A 276 -0.58 10.18 -12.74
C PRO A 276 0.73 10.79 -13.23
N ALA A 277 1.82 10.41 -12.57
CA ALA A 277 3.16 10.90 -12.87
C ALA A 277 3.88 10.00 -13.89
N GLU A 278 4.94 10.55 -14.49
CA GLU A 278 5.87 9.78 -15.32
C GLU A 278 6.50 8.63 -14.53
N ARG A 279 6.74 7.49 -15.21
CA ARG A 279 7.31 6.30 -14.59
C ARG A 279 8.62 5.87 -15.25
N PRO A 280 9.66 5.63 -14.45
CA PRO A 280 10.94 5.16 -14.98
C PRO A 280 10.84 3.70 -15.45
N ALA A 281 11.45 3.43 -16.60
CA ALA A 281 11.74 2.11 -17.09
C ALA A 281 13.24 2.01 -17.42
N ILE A 282 13.74 0.79 -17.62
CA ILE A 282 15.16 0.58 -17.93
C ILE A 282 15.56 1.35 -19.20
N GLN A 283 14.69 1.37 -20.19
CA GLN A 283 14.99 1.93 -21.52
C GLN A 283 14.73 3.43 -21.60
N ARG A 284 13.69 3.92 -20.90
CA ARG A 284 13.28 5.33 -20.95
C ARG A 284 12.30 5.65 -19.82
N VAL A 285 11.99 6.92 -19.65
CA VAL A 285 10.85 7.37 -18.85
C VAL A 285 9.59 7.33 -19.70
N VAL A 286 8.47 6.91 -19.12
CA VAL A 286 7.16 6.78 -19.76
C VAL A 286 6.23 7.85 -19.23
N ALA A 287 5.72 8.71 -20.13
CA ALA A 287 4.75 9.73 -19.78
C ALA A 287 3.31 9.16 -19.81
N PRO A 288 2.45 9.52 -18.86
CA PRO A 288 1.09 8.96 -18.77
C PRO A 288 0.19 9.32 -19.96
N VAL A 289 0.49 10.42 -20.64
CA VAL A 289 -0.28 10.91 -21.79
C VAL A 289 0.16 10.30 -23.14
N GLU A 290 1.13 9.38 -23.14
CA GLU A 290 1.51 8.67 -24.36
C GLU A 290 0.34 7.85 -24.90
N PRO A 291 0.16 7.77 -26.24
CA PRO A 291 -1.01 7.12 -26.83
C PRO A 291 -1.04 5.61 -26.66
N LYS A 292 0.15 4.98 -26.56
CA LYS A 292 0.26 3.52 -26.43
C LYS A 292 0.08 3.07 -24.98
N PHE A 293 -0.68 2.00 -24.81
CA PHE A 293 -0.84 1.37 -23.52
C PHE A 293 0.46 0.79 -22.99
N THR A 294 0.77 1.10 -21.76
CA THR A 294 1.72 0.36 -20.92
C THR A 294 1.16 0.17 -19.53
N GLY A 295 1.54 -0.93 -18.87
CA GLY A 295 1.10 -1.21 -17.50
C GLY A 295 2.10 -2.09 -16.76
N VAL A 296 2.05 -2.04 -15.42
CA VAL A 296 2.89 -2.83 -14.53
C VAL A 296 2.07 -3.63 -13.55
N VAL A 297 2.37 -4.92 -13.41
CA VAL A 297 1.77 -5.80 -12.42
C VAL A 297 2.42 -5.53 -11.05
N PHE A 298 1.69 -4.92 -10.13
CA PHE A 298 2.23 -4.62 -8.80
C PHE A 298 1.73 -5.57 -7.71
N LYS A 299 0.64 -6.31 -7.98
CA LYS A 299 0.03 -7.24 -7.05
C LYS A 299 -0.60 -8.42 -7.78
N ILE A 300 -0.51 -9.61 -7.18
CA ILE A 300 -1.28 -10.79 -7.59
C ILE A 300 -2.03 -11.30 -6.36
N GLN A 301 -3.28 -11.65 -6.54
CA GLN A 301 -4.12 -12.15 -5.46
C GLN A 301 -4.98 -13.31 -5.93
N ALA A 302 -4.96 -14.41 -5.19
CA ALA A 302 -5.77 -15.59 -5.47
C ALA A 302 -6.99 -15.65 -4.56
N ASN A 303 -7.98 -16.44 -5.00
CA ASN A 303 -9.14 -16.87 -4.21
C ASN A 303 -9.92 -15.72 -3.54
N MET A 304 -10.06 -14.59 -4.27
CA MET A 304 -10.91 -13.48 -3.81
C MET A 304 -12.38 -13.88 -3.74
N ASP A 305 -12.80 -14.87 -4.50
CA ASP A 305 -14.10 -15.51 -4.41
C ASP A 305 -13.90 -16.95 -3.90
N PRO A 306 -14.39 -17.30 -2.71
CA PRO A 306 -14.26 -18.66 -2.17
C PRO A 306 -14.89 -19.75 -3.05
N ALA A 307 -15.89 -19.40 -3.89
CA ALA A 307 -16.53 -20.31 -4.83
C ALA A 307 -15.71 -20.58 -6.10
N HIS A 308 -14.76 -19.70 -6.41
CA HIS A 308 -13.95 -19.78 -7.60
C HIS A 308 -12.45 -19.68 -7.26
N ARG A 309 -11.66 -20.67 -7.69
CA ARG A 309 -10.19 -20.63 -7.58
C ARG A 309 -9.62 -19.73 -8.66
N ASP A 310 -9.88 -18.44 -8.56
CA ASP A 310 -9.37 -17.45 -9.48
C ASP A 310 -8.14 -16.72 -8.92
N ARG A 311 -7.28 -16.29 -9.80
CA ARG A 311 -6.15 -15.41 -9.51
C ARG A 311 -6.29 -14.17 -10.36
N ILE A 312 -6.06 -13.02 -9.75
CA ILE A 312 -6.13 -11.73 -10.43
C ILE A 312 -4.78 -11.03 -10.29
N ALA A 313 -4.25 -10.60 -11.42
CA ALA A 313 -3.12 -9.68 -11.48
C ALA A 313 -3.65 -8.24 -11.50
N PHE A 314 -3.23 -7.44 -10.54
CA PHE A 314 -3.54 -6.02 -10.47
C PHE A 314 -2.48 -5.26 -11.26
N VAL A 315 -2.93 -4.58 -12.27
CA VAL A 315 -2.09 -3.83 -13.20
C VAL A 315 -2.34 -2.35 -13.04
N ARG A 316 -1.31 -1.58 -12.72
CA ARG A 316 -1.33 -0.13 -12.81
C ARG A 316 -1.15 0.26 -14.27
N VAL A 317 -2.12 0.92 -14.87
CA VAL A 317 -1.97 1.54 -16.19
C VAL A 317 -1.02 2.72 -16.06
N ALA A 318 0.12 2.66 -16.77
CA ALA A 318 1.17 3.67 -16.69
C ALA A 318 1.08 4.71 -17.82
N SER A 319 0.63 4.30 -19.00
CA SER A 319 0.38 5.21 -20.12
C SER A 319 -0.75 4.73 -21.01
N GLY A 320 -1.30 5.63 -21.77
CA GLY A 320 -2.24 5.38 -22.86
C GLY A 320 -3.63 4.95 -22.42
N HIS A 321 -4.27 4.22 -23.30
CA HIS A 321 -5.65 3.75 -23.18
C HIS A 321 -5.70 2.23 -23.31
N PHE A 322 -6.30 1.57 -22.33
CA PHE A 322 -6.59 0.16 -22.35
C PHE A 322 -8.01 -0.07 -22.90
N GLU A 323 -8.15 -0.99 -23.86
CA GLU A 323 -9.43 -1.50 -24.34
C GLU A 323 -9.51 -3.01 -24.13
N ARG A 324 -10.67 -3.51 -23.70
CA ARG A 324 -10.90 -4.93 -23.51
C ARG A 324 -10.65 -5.73 -24.80
N GLY A 325 -9.87 -6.80 -24.70
CA GLY A 325 -9.53 -7.67 -25.83
C GLY A 325 -8.38 -7.18 -26.71
N MET A 326 -7.78 -6.01 -26.39
CA MET A 326 -6.58 -5.56 -27.08
C MET A 326 -5.41 -6.55 -26.93
N ARG A 327 -4.46 -6.50 -27.86
CA ARG A 327 -3.27 -7.36 -27.82
C ARG A 327 -2.19 -6.72 -26.95
N LEU A 328 -1.78 -7.41 -25.92
CA LEU A 328 -0.71 -7.00 -25.02
C LEU A 328 0.43 -8.00 -25.07
N LYS A 329 1.66 -7.49 -25.02
CA LYS A 329 2.88 -8.29 -24.87
C LYS A 329 3.31 -8.27 -23.40
N VAL A 330 3.51 -9.45 -22.82
CA VAL A 330 4.21 -9.62 -21.54
C VAL A 330 5.70 -9.54 -21.82
N VAL A 331 6.34 -8.45 -21.46
CA VAL A 331 7.73 -8.15 -21.91
C VAL A 331 8.73 -9.22 -21.45
N ARG A 332 8.64 -9.67 -20.19
CA ARG A 332 9.51 -10.70 -19.62
C ARG A 332 9.51 -12.01 -20.41
N SER A 333 8.33 -12.50 -20.80
CA SER A 333 8.18 -13.80 -21.45
C SER A 333 8.05 -13.73 -22.97
N GLY A 334 7.84 -12.53 -23.52
CA GLY A 334 7.55 -12.30 -24.92
C GLY A 334 6.16 -12.81 -25.38
N LYS A 335 5.36 -13.38 -24.45
CA LYS A 335 4.04 -13.94 -24.77
C LYS A 335 3.01 -12.84 -25.03
N GLU A 336 2.13 -13.08 -25.98
CA GLU A 336 0.95 -12.25 -26.20
C GLU A 336 -0.18 -12.63 -25.25
N LEU A 337 -0.88 -11.63 -24.73
CA LEU A 337 -2.06 -11.74 -23.89
C LEU A 337 -3.19 -10.93 -24.51
N ARG A 338 -4.42 -11.48 -24.50
CA ARG A 338 -5.64 -10.75 -24.87
C ARG A 338 -6.62 -10.80 -23.71
N PRO A 339 -6.64 -9.77 -22.84
CA PRO A 339 -7.55 -9.75 -21.71
C PRO A 339 -8.98 -9.48 -22.15
N ASN A 340 -9.79 -10.54 -22.26
CA ASN A 340 -11.21 -10.44 -22.61
C ASN A 340 -12.11 -10.25 -21.38
N THR A 341 -11.61 -10.65 -20.21
CA THR A 341 -12.28 -10.46 -18.93
C THR A 341 -11.35 -9.60 -18.07
N VAL A 342 -11.65 -8.31 -17.99
CA VAL A 342 -10.92 -7.38 -17.13
C VAL A 342 -11.91 -6.80 -16.14
N VAL A 343 -11.50 -6.63 -14.90
CA VAL A 343 -12.37 -6.15 -13.84
C VAL A 343 -11.86 -4.85 -13.24
N SER A 344 -12.78 -3.96 -12.93
CA SER A 344 -12.60 -2.88 -11.98
C SER A 344 -13.05 -3.32 -10.59
N PHE A 345 -12.66 -2.57 -9.59
CA PHE A 345 -12.93 -2.88 -8.19
C PHE A 345 -13.83 -1.80 -7.58
N LEU A 346 -15.13 -1.91 -7.84
CA LEU A 346 -16.12 -1.01 -7.28
C LEU A 346 -16.57 -1.57 -5.91
N SER A 347 -15.97 -1.08 -4.82
CA SER A 347 -16.23 -1.61 -3.49
C SER A 347 -15.89 -3.10 -3.39
N GLN A 348 -16.84 -3.98 -3.03
CA GLN A 348 -16.66 -5.44 -3.00
C GLN A 348 -17.06 -6.14 -4.31
N ARG A 349 -17.56 -5.38 -5.28
CA ARG A 349 -18.04 -5.95 -6.55
C ARG A 349 -16.98 -5.82 -7.62
N ARG A 350 -16.79 -6.91 -8.36
CA ARG A 350 -16.03 -6.90 -9.59
C ARG A 350 -16.99 -6.54 -10.71
N GLU A 351 -16.69 -5.49 -11.41
CA GLU A 351 -17.43 -5.11 -12.62
C GLU A 351 -16.53 -5.30 -13.82
N LEU A 352 -17.13 -5.79 -14.91
CA LEU A 352 -16.40 -5.90 -16.18
C LEU A 352 -16.04 -4.49 -16.65
N LEU A 353 -14.78 -4.33 -16.99
CA LEU A 353 -14.21 -3.08 -17.45
C LEU A 353 -13.97 -3.15 -18.95
N ASP A 354 -14.48 -2.17 -19.68
CA ASP A 354 -14.27 -2.06 -21.14
C ASP A 354 -13.05 -1.23 -21.48
N GLU A 355 -12.79 -0.17 -20.73
CA GLU A 355 -11.69 0.77 -20.97
C GLU A 355 -11.06 1.27 -19.67
N ALA A 356 -9.76 1.63 -19.72
CA ALA A 356 -9.04 2.26 -18.64
C ALA A 356 -7.94 3.17 -19.18
N PHE A 357 -7.52 4.14 -18.37
CA PHE A 357 -6.51 5.13 -18.75
C PHE A 357 -5.35 5.13 -17.75
N ALA A 358 -4.25 5.77 -18.12
CA ALA A 358 -3.12 5.95 -17.20
C ALA A 358 -3.60 6.51 -15.86
N GLY A 359 -3.22 5.86 -14.79
CA GLY A 359 -3.72 6.14 -13.44
C GLY A 359 -4.67 5.08 -12.90
N ASP A 360 -5.42 4.40 -13.75
CA ASP A 360 -6.34 3.35 -13.31
C ASP A 360 -5.61 2.08 -12.89
N ILE A 361 -6.29 1.30 -12.07
CA ILE A 361 -5.88 -0.04 -11.69
C ILE A 361 -6.90 -1.03 -12.22
N ILE A 362 -6.42 -1.96 -13.03
CA ILE A 362 -7.25 -3.00 -13.64
C ILE A 362 -6.87 -4.38 -13.11
N GLY A 363 -7.86 -5.25 -13.00
CA GLY A 363 -7.68 -6.65 -12.63
C GLY A 363 -7.74 -7.57 -13.84
N ILE A 364 -6.66 -8.28 -14.13
CA ILE A 364 -6.58 -9.25 -15.21
C ILE A 364 -6.57 -10.65 -14.61
N PRO A 365 -7.51 -11.56 -14.98
CA PRO A 365 -7.45 -12.96 -14.57
C PRO A 365 -6.11 -13.59 -14.98
N ASN A 366 -5.43 -14.19 -14.00
CA ASN A 366 -4.09 -14.72 -14.18
C ASN A 366 -4.03 -16.24 -13.97
N HIS A 367 -3.85 -16.97 -15.04
CA HIS A 367 -3.68 -18.41 -15.03
C HIS A 367 -2.20 -18.84 -14.96
N GLY A 368 -1.35 -18.06 -14.29
CA GLY A 368 0.08 -18.34 -14.13
C GLY A 368 0.98 -17.75 -15.25
N VAL A 369 0.45 -16.82 -16.04
CA VAL A 369 1.22 -16.14 -17.10
C VAL A 369 1.94 -14.91 -16.57
N LEU A 370 1.26 -14.14 -15.70
CA LEU A 370 1.75 -12.89 -15.14
C LEU A 370 2.41 -13.11 -13.79
N GLN A 371 3.50 -12.39 -13.57
CA GLN A 371 4.24 -12.33 -12.30
C GLN A 371 4.29 -10.89 -11.78
N LEU A 372 4.58 -10.75 -10.49
CA LEU A 372 4.83 -9.43 -9.88
C LEU A 372 5.96 -8.72 -10.61
N GLY A 373 5.74 -7.45 -10.98
CA GLY A 373 6.68 -6.62 -11.73
C GLY A 373 6.63 -6.79 -13.25
N ASP A 374 5.83 -7.71 -13.79
CA ASP A 374 5.70 -7.83 -15.24
C ASP A 374 5.20 -6.52 -15.85
N THR A 375 5.84 -6.13 -16.94
CA THR A 375 5.43 -5.02 -17.79
C THR A 375 4.60 -5.53 -18.96
N LEU A 376 3.46 -4.88 -19.17
CA LEU A 376 2.55 -5.12 -20.28
C LEU A 376 2.62 -3.94 -21.25
N THR A 377 2.76 -4.21 -22.55
CA THR A 377 2.83 -3.17 -23.60
C THR A 377 2.10 -3.59 -24.86
N GLU A 378 1.85 -2.66 -25.77
CA GLU A 378 1.37 -2.93 -27.14
C GLU A 378 2.47 -3.41 -28.10
N GLY A 379 3.56 -3.98 -27.59
CA GLY A 379 4.64 -4.57 -28.39
C GLY A 379 6.02 -3.98 -28.15
N GLU A 380 6.13 -2.81 -27.49
CA GLU A 380 7.40 -2.22 -27.10
C GLU A 380 8.14 -3.12 -26.10
N SER A 381 9.44 -3.21 -26.22
CA SER A 381 10.29 -3.89 -25.25
C SER A 381 10.74 -2.89 -24.17
N LEU A 382 9.85 -2.69 -23.20
CA LEU A 382 9.98 -1.74 -22.09
C LEU A 382 9.84 -2.49 -20.77
N GLN A 383 10.71 -2.18 -19.79
CA GLN A 383 10.66 -2.80 -18.46
C GLN A 383 10.61 -1.72 -17.38
N PHE A 384 9.48 -1.63 -16.67
CA PHE A 384 9.35 -0.75 -15.52
C PHE A 384 10.24 -1.20 -14.36
N THR A 385 10.71 -0.24 -13.59
CA THR A 385 11.57 -0.42 -12.41
C THR A 385 10.84 0.01 -11.13
N GLY A 386 11.45 -0.26 -9.97
CA GLY A 386 11.02 0.27 -8.70
C GLY A 386 10.06 -0.64 -7.90
N LEU A 387 9.79 -1.89 -8.32
CA LEU A 387 9.03 -2.85 -7.49
C LEU A 387 9.99 -3.62 -6.59
N PRO A 388 10.05 -3.35 -5.27
CA PRO A 388 11.03 -3.94 -4.39
C PRO A 388 10.63 -5.33 -3.89
N PHE A 389 11.63 -6.19 -3.71
CA PHE A 389 11.58 -7.44 -2.96
C PHE A 389 12.66 -7.37 -1.89
N PHE A 390 12.27 -7.47 -0.62
CA PHE A 390 13.19 -7.39 0.51
C PHE A 390 13.63 -8.79 0.96
N ALA A 391 14.85 -8.93 1.43
CA ALA A 391 15.28 -10.16 2.07
C ALA A 391 14.46 -10.41 3.34
N PRO A 392 14.02 -11.65 3.60
CA PRO A 392 13.20 -11.98 4.76
C PRO A 392 13.98 -11.80 6.06
N GLU A 393 13.26 -11.45 7.11
CA GLU A 393 13.80 -11.33 8.48
C GLU A 393 13.72 -12.66 9.25
N ILE A 394 12.76 -13.54 8.87
CA ILE A 394 12.55 -14.84 9.50
C ILE A 394 12.54 -15.92 8.44
N ILE A 395 13.31 -17.00 8.66
CA ILE A 395 13.36 -18.15 7.76
C ILE A 395 12.94 -19.39 8.52
N ARG A 396 12.06 -20.20 7.93
CA ARG A 396 11.54 -21.43 8.51
C ARG A 396 11.55 -22.55 7.48
N SER A 397 11.68 -23.79 7.95
CA SER A 397 11.48 -24.97 7.11
C SER A 397 9.99 -25.34 7.05
N VAL A 398 9.59 -25.90 5.92
CA VAL A 398 8.23 -26.35 5.71
C VAL A 398 8.23 -27.80 5.21
N GLU A 399 7.43 -28.61 5.87
CA GLU A 399 7.22 -30.01 5.53
C GLU A 399 5.72 -30.31 5.46
N VAL A 400 5.36 -31.31 4.67
CA VAL A 400 3.99 -31.79 4.60
C VAL A 400 3.72 -32.75 5.77
N ALA A 401 2.55 -32.62 6.41
CA ALA A 401 2.16 -33.57 7.47
C ALA A 401 1.82 -34.96 6.90
N ASP A 402 1.24 -35.04 5.69
CA ASP A 402 0.92 -36.25 4.95
C ASP A 402 1.75 -36.32 3.67
N PRO A 403 2.69 -37.28 3.53
CA PRO A 403 3.55 -37.41 2.34
C PRO A 403 2.80 -37.49 1.01
N LEU A 404 1.56 -38.00 0.99
CA LEU A 404 0.73 -38.10 -0.21
C LEU A 404 0.31 -36.72 -0.74
N ARG A 405 0.39 -35.68 0.09
CA ARG A 405 0.04 -34.30 -0.24
C ARG A 405 1.23 -33.43 -0.66
N THR A 406 2.42 -34.01 -0.88
CA THR A 406 3.65 -33.26 -1.24
C THR A 406 3.46 -32.41 -2.51
N LYS A 407 2.75 -32.94 -3.52
CA LYS A 407 2.49 -32.21 -4.76
C LYS A 407 1.60 -31.00 -4.52
N GLN A 408 0.56 -31.15 -3.69
CA GLN A 408 -0.34 -30.05 -3.32
C GLN A 408 0.39 -28.97 -2.51
N LEU A 409 1.28 -29.38 -1.56
CA LEU A 409 2.09 -28.44 -0.80
C LEU A 409 2.96 -27.60 -1.74
N ARG A 410 3.69 -28.25 -2.66
CA ARG A 410 4.54 -27.53 -3.63
C ARG A 410 3.71 -26.57 -4.50
N ALA A 411 2.56 -27.01 -5.01
CA ALA A 411 1.69 -26.17 -5.83
C ALA A 411 1.17 -24.96 -5.03
N GLY A 412 0.71 -25.18 -3.79
CA GLY A 412 0.25 -24.11 -2.91
C GLY A 412 1.36 -23.10 -2.59
N LEU A 413 2.55 -23.58 -2.23
CA LEU A 413 3.68 -22.71 -1.92
C LEU A 413 4.17 -21.92 -3.15
N THR A 414 4.18 -22.54 -4.34
CA THR A 414 4.52 -21.82 -5.57
C THR A 414 3.54 -20.68 -5.81
N GLN A 415 2.23 -20.92 -5.68
CA GLN A 415 1.22 -19.90 -5.90
C GLN A 415 1.27 -18.79 -4.84
N LEU A 416 1.42 -19.14 -3.56
CA LEU A 416 1.57 -18.16 -2.47
C LEU A 416 2.85 -17.32 -2.62
N GLY A 417 3.93 -17.93 -3.15
CA GLY A 417 5.17 -17.23 -3.48
C GLY A 417 5.00 -16.26 -4.66
N GLU A 418 4.29 -16.67 -5.72
CA GLU A 418 3.99 -15.82 -6.87
C GLU A 418 3.07 -14.63 -6.51
N GLU A 419 2.20 -14.79 -5.51
CA GLU A 419 1.41 -13.70 -4.92
C GLU A 419 2.24 -12.75 -4.05
N GLY A 420 3.43 -13.20 -3.62
CA GLY A 420 4.27 -12.48 -2.67
C GLY A 420 3.74 -12.53 -1.23
N ALA A 421 2.85 -13.49 -0.91
CA ALA A 421 2.36 -13.71 0.45
C ALA A 421 3.45 -14.29 1.36
N ILE A 422 4.39 -15.01 0.78
CA ILE A 422 5.56 -15.62 1.43
C ILE A 422 6.69 -15.76 0.41
N GLN A 423 7.92 -15.70 0.85
CA GLN A 423 9.07 -16.05 -0.01
C GLN A 423 9.35 -17.54 0.11
N VAL A 424 9.58 -18.20 -1.02
CA VAL A 424 9.86 -19.63 -1.08
C VAL A 424 11.25 -19.85 -1.63
N PHE A 425 12.07 -20.55 -0.86
CA PHE A 425 13.45 -20.89 -1.23
C PHE A 425 13.60 -22.38 -1.41
N ARG A 426 14.25 -22.76 -2.52
CA ARG A 426 14.60 -24.14 -2.87
C ARG A 426 16.10 -24.33 -2.69
N PRO A 427 16.58 -25.00 -1.61
CA PRO A 427 17.99 -25.26 -1.43
C PRO A 427 18.62 -25.96 -2.63
N VAL A 428 19.82 -25.56 -3.01
CA VAL A 428 20.60 -26.21 -4.07
C VAL A 428 21.05 -27.61 -3.61
N ALA A 429 21.44 -27.70 -2.34
CA ALA A 429 21.75 -28.98 -1.70
C ALA A 429 20.67 -29.30 -0.66
N GLY A 430 19.83 -30.29 -0.94
CA GLY A 430 18.74 -30.72 -0.06
C GLY A 430 17.38 -30.70 -0.73
N SER A 431 16.35 -31.17 -0.01
CA SER A 431 14.99 -31.32 -0.55
C SER A 431 13.92 -30.54 0.26
N VAL A 432 14.28 -30.04 1.45
CA VAL A 432 13.36 -29.35 2.35
C VAL A 432 13.20 -27.90 1.88
N LEU A 433 11.97 -27.49 1.60
CA LEU A 433 11.67 -26.11 1.23
C LEU A 433 11.79 -25.18 2.44
N LEU A 434 12.25 -23.97 2.18
CA LEU A 434 12.35 -22.93 3.18
C LEU A 434 11.40 -21.79 2.84
N LEU A 435 10.80 -21.21 3.86
CA LEU A 435 9.91 -20.07 3.76
C LEU A 435 10.56 -18.86 4.41
N GLY A 436 10.52 -17.74 3.74
CA GLY A 436 10.99 -16.46 4.25
C GLY A 436 9.85 -15.47 4.44
N ALA A 437 9.84 -14.78 5.56
CA ALA A 437 8.83 -13.78 5.91
C ALA A 437 9.45 -12.57 6.61
N VAL A 438 8.74 -11.45 6.60
CA VAL A 438 9.08 -10.27 7.41
C VAL A 438 8.65 -10.47 8.85
N GLY A 439 7.51 -11.12 9.08
CA GLY A 439 6.98 -11.34 10.41
C GLY A 439 6.35 -12.72 10.62
N GLN A 440 6.14 -13.04 11.90
CA GLN A 440 5.61 -14.36 12.32
C GLN A 440 4.21 -14.65 11.79
N LEU A 441 3.36 -13.62 11.74
CA LEU A 441 1.96 -13.76 11.35
C LEU A 441 1.80 -14.22 9.90
N GLN A 442 2.77 -13.91 9.01
CA GLN A 442 2.74 -14.40 7.63
C GLN A 442 2.76 -15.94 7.57
N PHE A 443 3.53 -16.61 8.43
CA PHE A 443 3.56 -18.08 8.48
C PHE A 443 2.21 -18.67 8.92
N GLU A 444 1.52 -18.02 9.86
CA GLU A 444 0.19 -18.45 10.30
C GLU A 444 -0.85 -18.29 9.19
N VAL A 445 -0.80 -17.17 8.47
CA VAL A 445 -1.66 -16.94 7.30
C VAL A 445 -1.39 -17.97 6.21
N VAL A 446 -0.13 -18.25 5.93
CA VAL A 446 0.27 -19.25 4.91
C VAL A 446 -0.19 -20.66 5.33
N ALA A 447 0.00 -21.05 6.59
CA ALA A 447 -0.47 -22.33 7.09
C ALA A 447 -2.00 -22.48 6.99
N HIS A 448 -2.74 -21.44 7.38
CA HIS A 448 -4.19 -21.38 7.26
C HIS A 448 -4.63 -21.49 5.77
N ARG A 449 -4.03 -20.74 4.87
CA ARG A 449 -4.34 -20.78 3.45
C ARG A 449 -4.01 -22.15 2.82
N LEU A 450 -2.87 -22.76 3.17
CA LEU A 450 -2.51 -24.10 2.71
C LEU A 450 -3.56 -25.13 3.12
N GLU A 451 -4.07 -25.05 4.35
CA GLU A 451 -5.10 -25.98 4.85
C GLU A 451 -6.46 -25.74 4.15
N HIS A 452 -6.94 -24.52 4.09
CA HIS A 452 -8.30 -24.21 3.63
C HIS A 452 -8.44 -24.10 2.09
N GLU A 453 -7.41 -23.56 1.42
CA GLU A 453 -7.45 -23.35 -0.04
C GLU A 453 -6.86 -24.54 -0.82
N TYR A 454 -5.82 -25.20 -0.27
CA TYR A 454 -5.11 -26.28 -0.94
C TYR A 454 -5.35 -27.66 -0.32
N GLY A 455 -6.01 -27.73 0.83
CA GLY A 455 -6.29 -28.98 1.53
C GLY A 455 -5.05 -29.67 2.09
N VAL A 456 -4.03 -28.90 2.45
CA VAL A 456 -2.73 -29.42 2.90
C VAL A 456 -2.37 -28.87 4.27
N LYS A 457 -2.22 -29.77 5.26
CA LYS A 457 -1.61 -29.40 6.54
C LYS A 457 -0.10 -29.39 6.40
N ALA A 458 0.46 -28.19 6.55
CA ALA A 458 1.90 -27.97 6.57
C ALA A 458 2.43 -27.86 8.00
N ARG A 459 3.59 -28.44 8.25
CA ARG A 459 4.35 -28.25 9.48
C ARG A 459 5.45 -27.23 9.19
N ILE A 460 5.35 -26.05 9.78
CA ILE A 460 6.34 -24.98 9.67
C ILE A 460 7.16 -24.98 10.96
N THR A 461 8.46 -25.20 10.84
CA THR A 461 9.37 -25.35 11.99
C THR A 461 10.54 -24.38 11.86
N GLY A 462 11.27 -24.14 12.97
CA GLY A 462 12.46 -23.31 12.96
C GLY A 462 13.52 -23.81 12.00
N SER A 463 14.29 -22.90 11.42
CA SER A 463 15.49 -23.20 10.66
C SER A 463 16.73 -22.65 11.36
N SER A 464 17.91 -23.09 10.94
CA SER A 464 19.19 -22.54 11.40
C SER A 464 19.55 -21.21 10.70
N TYR A 465 18.76 -20.77 9.74
CA TYR A 465 19.03 -19.58 8.95
C TYR A 465 18.28 -18.37 9.50
N ASN A 466 19.00 -17.24 9.61
CA ASN A 466 18.45 -15.96 10.08
C ASN A 466 18.78 -14.79 9.13
N VAL A 467 19.60 -15.03 8.12
CA VAL A 467 20.02 -14.01 7.15
C VAL A 467 19.88 -14.56 5.75
N ALA A 468 19.23 -13.82 4.87
CA ALA A 468 19.14 -14.10 3.44
C ALA A 468 19.72 -12.93 2.64
N ARG A 469 20.48 -13.23 1.58
CA ARG A 469 20.98 -12.23 0.63
C ARG A 469 20.96 -12.81 -0.77
N TRP A 470 20.38 -12.10 -1.72
CA TRP A 470 20.55 -12.40 -3.13
C TRP A 470 22.00 -12.16 -3.54
N VAL A 471 22.50 -12.94 -4.45
CA VAL A 471 23.91 -12.84 -4.89
C VAL A 471 24.00 -12.61 -6.38
N THR A 472 24.94 -11.74 -6.78
CA THR A 472 25.28 -11.45 -8.16
C THR A 472 26.78 -11.33 -8.34
N CYS A 473 27.23 -11.45 -9.60
CA CYS A 473 28.59 -11.14 -9.98
C CYS A 473 28.55 -10.24 -11.22
N ALA A 474 29.26 -9.12 -11.17
CA ALA A 474 29.36 -8.22 -12.31
C ALA A 474 30.12 -8.86 -13.48
N PRO A 475 29.77 -8.56 -14.75
CA PRO A 475 30.45 -9.12 -15.91
C PRO A 475 31.97 -8.94 -15.88
N GLU A 476 32.43 -7.77 -15.44
CA GLU A 476 33.84 -7.41 -15.28
C GLU A 476 34.56 -8.22 -14.19
N ASP A 477 33.84 -8.76 -13.22
CA ASP A 477 34.35 -9.57 -12.11
C ASP A 477 34.32 -11.09 -12.39
N GLY A 478 33.87 -11.49 -13.58
CA GLY A 478 33.79 -12.90 -14.03
C GLY A 478 32.35 -13.37 -14.30
N GLY A 479 31.34 -12.52 -14.03
CA GLY A 479 29.94 -12.75 -14.42
C GLY A 479 29.38 -14.10 -13.97
N GLU A 480 28.67 -14.75 -14.87
CA GLU A 480 27.99 -16.04 -14.60
C GLU A 480 28.96 -17.16 -14.18
N GLN A 481 30.19 -17.17 -14.67
CA GLN A 481 31.16 -18.24 -14.33
C GLN A 481 31.60 -18.15 -12.87
N GLU A 482 31.92 -16.95 -12.40
CA GLU A 482 32.32 -16.75 -10.99
C GLU A 482 31.12 -16.94 -10.06
N LEU A 483 29.91 -16.49 -10.47
CA LEU A 483 28.69 -16.75 -9.72
C LEU A 483 28.40 -18.25 -9.60
N LYS A 484 28.54 -19.02 -10.68
CA LYS A 484 28.38 -20.46 -10.64
C LYS A 484 29.40 -21.13 -9.72
N ARG A 485 30.68 -20.72 -9.80
CA ARG A 485 31.75 -21.20 -8.92
C ARG A 485 31.42 -20.93 -7.44
N PHE A 486 30.89 -19.75 -7.14
CA PHE A 486 30.41 -19.40 -5.80
C PHE A 486 29.29 -20.33 -5.35
N ILE A 487 28.27 -20.55 -6.19
CA ILE A 487 27.13 -21.42 -5.89
C ILE A 487 27.59 -22.85 -5.62
N ASP A 488 28.45 -23.42 -6.48
CA ASP A 488 28.96 -24.77 -6.33
C ASP A 488 29.77 -24.95 -5.04
N ALA A 489 30.61 -23.98 -4.69
CA ALA A 489 31.40 -23.98 -3.45
C ALA A 489 30.55 -23.79 -2.17
N ASN A 490 29.38 -23.16 -2.29
CA ASN A 490 28.50 -22.84 -1.18
C ASN A 490 27.13 -23.51 -1.27
N ALA A 491 27.01 -24.62 -2.02
CA ALA A 491 25.73 -25.28 -2.30
C ALA A 491 24.90 -25.60 -1.04
N HIS A 492 25.54 -25.85 0.10
CA HIS A 492 24.91 -26.17 1.37
C HIS A 492 24.18 -24.96 2.02
N ARG A 493 24.47 -23.74 1.56
CA ARG A 493 23.84 -22.48 2.06
C ARG A 493 23.22 -21.63 0.97
N VAL A 494 23.21 -22.11 -0.27
CA VAL A 494 22.58 -21.44 -1.40
C VAL A 494 21.23 -22.08 -1.70
N ALA A 495 20.24 -21.25 -1.91
CA ALA A 495 18.91 -21.62 -2.36
C ALA A 495 18.49 -20.74 -3.54
N LEU A 496 17.52 -21.20 -4.31
CA LEU A 496 16.90 -20.46 -5.40
C LEU A 496 15.53 -19.96 -4.93
N ASP A 497 15.24 -18.70 -5.18
CA ASP A 497 13.92 -18.15 -4.89
C ASP A 497 12.86 -18.54 -5.96
N ALA A 498 11.67 -17.92 -5.90
CA ALA A 498 10.56 -18.22 -6.82
C ALA A 498 10.85 -17.92 -8.30
N VAL A 499 11.84 -17.05 -8.59
CA VAL A 499 12.27 -16.69 -9.96
C VAL A 499 13.67 -17.22 -10.30
N ASP A 500 14.12 -18.25 -9.59
CA ASP A 500 15.43 -18.90 -9.74
C ASP A 500 16.63 -17.98 -9.40
N ALA A 501 16.41 -16.88 -8.69
CA ALA A 501 17.49 -16.01 -8.26
C ALA A 501 18.27 -16.65 -7.11
N PRO A 502 19.62 -16.79 -7.24
CA PRO A 502 20.43 -17.40 -6.21
C PRO A 502 20.48 -16.53 -4.96
N THR A 503 20.21 -17.16 -3.82
CA THR A 503 20.14 -16.54 -2.50
C THR A 503 20.99 -17.32 -1.51
N VAL A 504 21.89 -16.63 -0.83
CA VAL A 504 22.66 -17.19 0.29
C VAL A 504 21.82 -17.11 1.56
N LEU A 505 21.73 -18.21 2.29
CA LEU A 505 21.05 -18.34 3.57
C LEU A 505 22.08 -18.62 4.65
N LEU A 506 22.12 -17.80 5.70
CA LEU A 506 23.17 -17.84 6.72
C LEU A 506 22.54 -17.78 8.12
N ASP A 507 23.29 -18.25 9.10
CA ASP A 507 22.91 -18.26 10.51
C ASP A 507 22.98 -16.87 11.15
N HIS A 508 24.08 -16.10 10.85
CA HIS A 508 24.33 -14.80 11.47
C HIS A 508 24.97 -13.79 10.49
N MET A 509 24.83 -12.50 10.81
CA MET A 509 25.51 -11.42 10.07
C MET A 509 27.04 -11.52 10.09
N ALA A 510 27.63 -12.12 11.13
CA ALA A 510 29.08 -12.36 11.17
C ALA A 510 29.53 -13.36 10.08
N THR A 511 28.73 -14.41 9.84
CA THR A 511 28.97 -15.37 8.77
C THR A 511 28.84 -14.70 7.39
N LEU A 512 27.90 -13.77 7.21
CA LEU A 512 27.80 -12.99 5.98
C LEU A 512 29.10 -12.23 5.70
N ARG A 513 29.61 -11.48 6.67
CA ARG A 513 30.88 -10.72 6.53
C ARG A 513 32.06 -11.61 6.18
N ALA A 514 32.14 -12.81 6.76
CA ALA A 514 33.17 -13.77 6.43
C ALA A 514 33.06 -14.29 5.00
N VAL A 515 31.84 -14.56 4.54
CA VAL A 515 31.61 -15.01 3.15
C VAL A 515 31.91 -13.88 2.16
N GLU A 516 31.50 -12.64 2.46
CA GLU A 516 31.83 -11.45 1.66
C GLU A 516 33.34 -11.26 1.51
N GLY A 517 34.08 -11.43 2.60
CA GLY A 517 35.56 -11.33 2.59
C GLY A 517 36.22 -12.40 1.76
N ASN A 518 35.68 -13.62 1.75
CA ASN A 518 36.22 -14.74 0.96
C ASN A 518 35.84 -14.68 -0.54
N TRP A 519 34.80 -13.93 -0.88
CA TRP A 519 34.27 -13.82 -2.23
C TRP A 519 34.05 -12.34 -2.63
N PRO A 520 35.13 -11.55 -2.75
CA PRO A 520 35.03 -10.11 -2.95
C PRO A 520 34.40 -9.68 -4.29
N LYS A 521 34.34 -10.61 -5.27
CA LYS A 521 33.70 -10.39 -6.57
C LYS A 521 32.20 -10.61 -6.55
N ILE A 522 31.68 -11.29 -5.54
CA ILE A 522 30.26 -11.54 -5.36
C ILE A 522 29.64 -10.38 -4.58
N LYS A 523 28.52 -9.85 -5.08
CA LYS A 523 27.74 -8.82 -4.41
C LYS A 523 26.56 -9.47 -3.69
N PHE A 524 26.32 -9.03 -2.45
CA PHE A 524 25.27 -9.54 -1.58
C PHE A 524 24.22 -8.44 -1.38
N HIS A 525 22.94 -8.73 -1.69
CA HIS A 525 21.88 -7.74 -1.73
C HIS A 525 20.78 -8.08 -0.73
N ALA A 526 20.40 -7.09 0.10
CA ALA A 526 19.26 -7.18 1.01
C ALA A 526 17.92 -6.89 0.31
N MET A 527 17.97 -6.33 -0.90
CA MET A 527 16.82 -5.98 -1.71
C MET A 527 17.12 -6.27 -3.18
N ARG A 528 16.12 -6.72 -3.92
CA ARG A 528 16.18 -6.83 -5.38
C ARG A 528 14.93 -6.20 -6.00
N GLU A 529 15.01 -5.86 -7.26
CA GLU A 529 13.86 -5.53 -8.09
C GLU A 529 13.46 -6.72 -8.96
N HIS A 530 12.25 -6.67 -9.53
CA HIS A 530 11.79 -7.67 -10.48
C HIS A 530 12.57 -7.57 -11.81
N ALA A 531 12.67 -8.71 -12.49
CA ALA A 531 13.13 -8.89 -13.87
C ALA A 531 14.54 -8.38 -14.19
N GLY A 532 15.50 -9.21 -13.89
CA GLY A 532 16.84 -9.11 -14.44
C GLY A 532 17.84 -8.39 -13.57
N LEU A 533 17.61 -8.39 -12.24
CA LEU A 533 18.65 -8.08 -11.27
C LEU A 533 19.17 -6.63 -11.32
N VAL A 534 18.32 -5.68 -11.63
CA VAL A 534 18.63 -4.27 -11.32
C VAL A 534 18.45 -4.11 -9.82
N PHE A 535 19.54 -4.24 -9.09
CA PHE A 535 19.55 -3.89 -7.68
C PHE A 535 19.56 -2.38 -7.58
N ALA A 536 18.53 -1.81 -6.97
CA ALA A 536 18.55 -0.40 -6.65
C ALA A 536 19.83 -0.10 -5.86
N LYS A 537 20.55 0.94 -6.26
CA LYS A 537 21.62 1.50 -5.44
C LYS A 537 21.02 1.70 -4.05
N SER A 538 21.67 1.18 -3.04
CA SER A 538 21.27 1.22 -1.64
C SER A 538 20.55 2.53 -1.29
N MET A 539 19.29 2.43 -0.82
CA MET A 539 18.63 3.53 -0.15
C MET A 539 19.38 3.95 1.09
#